data_52b93a5073cd7cacb3cc948c2ab0268b
#
_entry.id   52b93a5073cd7cacb3cc948c2ab0268b
#
_cell.length_a   1.000
_cell.length_b   1.000
_cell.length_c   1.000
_cell.angle_alpha   90.00
_cell.angle_beta   90.00
_cell.angle_gamma   90.00
#
_symmetry.space_group_name_H-M   'P 1'
#
loop_
_entity.id
_entity.type
_entity.pdbx_description
1 polymer ?
#
loop_
_entity_poly.entity_id
_entity_poly.type
_entity_poly.pdbx_seq_one_letter_code
_entity_poly.pdbx_strand_id
1 'polypeptide(L)'
;IDHQEDFVPYHNRSTLKQIEDYRSNNPLVMSFLLMPTVIVVNTDLQGDMTIRGYKDLLQSSLKGHVVYSNHHSTTTGYQHMRAMYHMRHQVSDVHQFQHHAVQLSKSSQVIEKVAKGAYYAGLSYEQDARTWKQKGYPISIIYPTEGTMLNVDGIALVNNAQPHPKRKKLVQYLTSRSVQQRLAEEFDAKSIRKDVTETNHSSIENLDHIPLIPQSHVSNIPHHQFLEMIQ
;
A
#
# COMPACT_ATOMS: atom_id res chain seq x y z
N ILE A 1 -16.01 6.62 -0.27
CA ILE A 1 -16.08 7.96 0.36
C ILE A 1 -17.40 8.03 1.08
N ASP A 2 -17.37 8.11 2.39
CA ASP A 2 -18.50 8.52 3.22
C ASP A 2 -18.75 10.01 2.90
N HIS A 3 -19.88 10.59 2.99
CA HIS A 3 -20.14 12.00 2.69
C HIS A 3 -19.78 12.43 1.23
N GLN A 4 -20.36 11.76 0.24
CA GLN A 4 -20.10 12.07 -1.17
C GLN A 4 -20.51 13.49 -1.57
N GLU A 5 -21.47 14.09 -0.89
CA GLU A 5 -21.93 15.47 -1.05
C GLU A 5 -20.84 16.52 -0.77
N ASP A 6 -19.84 16.16 0.03
CA ASP A 6 -18.70 17.05 0.35
C ASP A 6 -17.69 17.17 -0.80
N PHE A 7 -17.87 16.44 -1.89
CA PHE A 7 -16.92 16.39 -2.99
C PHE A 7 -17.56 16.75 -4.33
N VAL A 8 -16.73 17.22 -5.27
CA VAL A 8 -17.16 17.53 -6.63
C VAL A 8 -16.50 16.60 -7.64
N PRO A 9 -17.22 16.16 -8.69
CA PRO A 9 -16.66 15.31 -9.72
C PRO A 9 -15.46 15.95 -10.43
N TYR A 10 -14.41 15.17 -10.65
CA TYR A 10 -13.26 15.56 -11.43
C TYR A 10 -13.25 14.84 -12.79
N HIS A 11 -13.27 15.61 -13.86
CA HIS A 11 -13.22 15.09 -15.23
C HIS A 11 -12.10 15.77 -16.01
N ASN A 12 -11.06 15.01 -16.34
CA ASN A 12 -10.02 15.40 -17.28
C ASN A 12 -9.77 14.24 -18.26
N ARG A 13 -10.37 14.31 -19.45
CA ARG A 13 -10.30 13.23 -20.45
C ARG A 13 -8.87 12.85 -20.86
N SER A 14 -7.96 13.82 -20.96
CA SER A 14 -6.56 13.56 -21.34
C SER A 14 -5.82 12.78 -20.25
N THR A 15 -5.96 13.17 -19.00
CA THR A 15 -5.36 12.48 -17.87
C THR A 15 -5.96 11.09 -17.68
N LEU A 16 -7.29 10.96 -17.78
CA LEU A 16 -7.99 9.67 -17.63
C LEU A 16 -7.54 8.65 -18.67
N LYS A 17 -7.26 9.06 -19.91
CA LYS A 17 -6.74 8.16 -20.95
C LYS A 17 -5.38 7.56 -20.58
N GLN A 18 -4.52 8.31 -19.91
CA GLN A 18 -3.18 7.86 -19.51
C GLN A 18 -3.17 6.97 -18.25
N ILE A 19 -4.28 6.94 -17.52
CA ILE A 19 -4.42 6.16 -16.27
C ILE A 19 -5.55 5.12 -16.35
N GLU A 20 -5.92 4.68 -17.53
CA GLU A 20 -7.13 3.87 -17.77
C GLU A 20 -7.19 2.61 -16.89
N ASP A 21 -6.07 1.90 -16.70
CA ASP A 21 -5.99 0.67 -15.92
C ASP A 21 -6.18 0.88 -14.41
N TYR A 22 -5.85 2.07 -13.93
CA TYR A 22 -5.89 2.42 -12.49
C TYR A 22 -6.91 3.50 -12.16
N ARG A 23 -7.84 3.74 -13.09
CA ARG A 23 -8.89 4.75 -12.90
C ARG A 23 -9.83 4.33 -11.78
N SER A 24 -10.08 5.25 -10.86
CA SER A 24 -11.13 5.06 -9.86
C SER A 24 -12.52 4.95 -10.53
N ASN A 25 -13.33 4.00 -10.09
CA ASN A 25 -14.74 3.91 -10.47
C ASN A 25 -15.60 5.00 -9.80
N ASN A 26 -15.07 5.68 -8.78
CA ASN A 26 -15.74 6.80 -8.13
C ASN A 26 -15.40 8.10 -8.88
N PRO A 27 -16.39 8.82 -9.48
CA PRO A 27 -16.15 10.04 -10.24
C PRO A 27 -15.62 11.20 -9.39
N LEU A 28 -15.70 11.10 -8.06
CA LEU A 28 -15.21 12.10 -7.12
C LEU A 28 -13.71 11.96 -6.83
N VAL A 29 -13.10 10.83 -7.21
CA VAL A 29 -11.70 10.51 -6.87
C VAL A 29 -10.88 10.38 -8.15
N MET A 30 -9.79 11.14 -8.22
CA MET A 30 -8.74 10.99 -9.21
C MET A 30 -7.62 10.15 -8.65
N SER A 31 -7.27 9.05 -9.32
CA SER A 31 -6.13 8.22 -8.95
C SER A 31 -4.83 9.03 -8.98
N PHE A 32 -3.90 8.74 -8.06
CA PHE A 32 -2.69 9.54 -7.89
C PHE A 32 -1.41 8.72 -7.88
N LEU A 33 -1.26 7.73 -7.01
CA LEU A 33 -0.10 6.84 -6.91
C LEU A 33 -0.52 5.40 -6.70
N LEU A 34 0.37 4.49 -7.03
CA LEU A 34 0.22 3.06 -6.79
C LEU A 34 1.05 2.65 -5.58
N MET A 35 0.42 1.97 -4.62
CA MET A 35 1.01 1.63 -3.33
C MET A 35 0.91 0.11 -3.08
N PRO A 36 1.88 -0.68 -3.59
CA PRO A 36 1.93 -2.12 -3.29
C PRO A 36 2.22 -2.36 -1.81
N THR A 37 1.55 -3.37 -1.23
CA THR A 37 1.87 -3.86 0.13
C THR A 37 3.07 -4.80 0.08
N VAL A 38 3.95 -4.70 1.08
CA VAL A 38 5.16 -5.53 1.18
C VAL A 38 5.40 -6.00 2.61
N ILE A 39 6.15 -7.10 2.76
CA ILE A 39 6.79 -7.46 4.01
C ILE A 39 8.18 -6.83 4.03
N VAL A 40 8.55 -6.21 5.14
CA VAL A 40 9.88 -5.67 5.38
C VAL A 40 10.57 -6.53 6.42
N VAL A 41 11.81 -6.94 6.16
CA VAL A 41 12.62 -7.76 7.07
C VAL A 41 13.90 -7.01 7.37
N ASN A 42 14.29 -6.95 8.65
CA ASN A 42 15.60 -6.43 9.04
C ASN A 42 16.67 -7.48 8.73
N THR A 43 17.63 -7.12 7.85
CA THR A 43 18.65 -8.05 7.36
C THR A 43 19.70 -8.40 8.39
N ASP A 44 19.96 -7.54 9.39
CA ASP A 44 20.90 -7.82 10.47
C ASP A 44 20.35 -8.85 11.46
N LEU A 45 19.01 -8.94 11.56
CA LEU A 45 18.31 -9.90 12.41
C LEU A 45 17.94 -11.19 11.68
N GLN A 46 17.98 -11.20 10.35
CA GLN A 46 17.42 -12.28 9.53
C GLN A 46 18.12 -13.65 9.77
N GLY A 47 19.43 -13.67 9.95
CA GLY A 47 20.19 -14.92 10.05
C GLY A 47 19.89 -15.85 8.85
N ASP A 48 19.71 -17.11 9.12
CA ASP A 48 19.40 -18.14 8.08
C ASP A 48 17.92 -18.24 7.73
N MET A 49 17.03 -17.42 8.35
CA MET A 49 15.60 -17.48 8.08
C MET A 49 15.26 -16.86 6.72
N THR A 50 14.41 -17.55 5.97
CA THR A 50 13.90 -17.07 4.68
C THR A 50 12.42 -16.73 4.83
N ILE A 51 12.07 -15.48 4.57
CA ILE A 51 10.70 -14.99 4.48
C ILE A 51 10.37 -14.77 3.01
N ARG A 52 9.32 -15.42 2.50
CA ARG A 52 8.81 -15.28 1.13
C ARG A 52 7.38 -14.75 1.09
N GLY A 53 6.65 -14.91 2.19
CA GLY A 53 5.25 -14.53 2.26
C GLY A 53 4.68 -14.53 3.67
N TYR A 54 3.38 -14.36 3.77
CA TYR A 54 2.68 -14.25 5.05
C TYR A 54 2.76 -15.51 5.90
N LYS A 55 2.79 -16.70 5.27
CA LYS A 55 2.90 -17.97 6.01
C LYS A 55 4.20 -18.07 6.80
N ASP A 56 5.28 -17.54 6.25
CA ASP A 56 6.58 -17.60 6.90
C ASP A 56 6.62 -16.74 8.17
N LEU A 57 5.77 -15.70 8.25
CA LEU A 57 5.63 -14.86 9.44
C LEU A 57 5.00 -15.59 10.64
N LEU A 58 4.36 -16.74 10.42
CA LEU A 58 3.70 -17.53 11.46
C LEU A 58 4.62 -18.57 12.12
N GLN A 59 5.91 -18.60 11.76
CA GLN A 59 6.91 -19.47 12.39
C GLN A 59 7.02 -19.12 13.88
N SER A 60 7.09 -20.16 14.74
CA SER A 60 7.10 -19.97 16.20
C SER A 60 8.23 -19.09 16.71
N SER A 61 9.38 -19.12 16.02
CA SER A 61 10.55 -18.26 16.30
C SER A 61 10.26 -16.75 16.09
N LEU A 62 9.25 -16.41 15.31
CA LEU A 62 8.87 -15.03 15.01
C LEU A 62 7.73 -14.50 15.91
N LYS A 63 7.22 -15.30 16.83
CA LYS A 63 6.15 -14.87 17.73
C LYS A 63 6.60 -13.67 18.59
N GLY A 64 5.86 -12.56 18.48
CA GLY A 64 6.18 -11.28 19.15
C GLY A 64 7.28 -10.47 18.45
N HIS A 65 7.87 -10.98 17.35
CA HIS A 65 8.94 -10.30 16.59
C HIS A 65 8.49 -9.74 15.24
N VAL A 66 7.23 -9.92 14.88
CA VAL A 66 6.59 -9.33 13.70
C VAL A 66 5.66 -8.21 14.11
N VAL A 67 5.64 -7.12 13.35
CA VAL A 67 4.86 -5.93 13.69
C VAL A 67 4.00 -5.47 12.53
N TYR A 68 2.79 -4.98 12.83
CA TYR A 68 1.85 -4.45 11.85
C TYR A 68 1.09 -3.25 12.40
N SER A 69 0.52 -2.42 11.52
CA SER A 69 -0.28 -1.27 11.93
C SER A 69 -1.74 -1.64 12.15
N ASN A 70 -2.40 -0.92 13.04
CA ASN A 70 -3.80 -1.14 13.40
C ASN A 70 -4.71 -1.13 12.15
N HIS A 71 -5.37 -2.24 11.88
CA HIS A 71 -6.20 -2.46 10.70
C HIS A 71 -7.56 -1.74 10.74
N HIS A 72 -8.01 -1.27 11.91
CA HIS A 72 -9.21 -0.44 12.04
C HIS A 72 -8.93 1.04 11.71
N SER A 73 -7.70 1.51 11.85
CA SER A 73 -7.35 2.93 11.72
C SER A 73 -6.33 3.24 10.64
N THR A 74 -5.75 2.22 9.99
CA THR A 74 -4.77 2.40 8.91
C THR A 74 -5.11 1.56 7.69
N THR A 75 -5.03 2.17 6.51
CA THR A 75 -5.24 1.47 5.24
C THR A 75 -4.20 0.35 5.05
N THR A 76 -2.94 0.57 5.46
CA THR A 76 -1.87 -0.43 5.37
C THR A 76 -2.23 -1.69 6.16
N GLY A 77 -2.61 -1.55 7.42
CA GLY A 77 -3.02 -2.69 8.25
C GLY A 77 -4.22 -3.42 7.64
N TYR A 78 -5.24 -2.69 7.22
CA TYR A 78 -6.42 -3.27 6.56
C TYR A 78 -6.06 -4.07 5.31
N GLN A 79 -5.25 -3.51 4.41
CA GLN A 79 -4.85 -4.18 3.17
C GLN A 79 -4.08 -5.47 3.42
N HIS A 80 -3.19 -5.49 4.40
CA HIS A 80 -2.47 -6.71 4.77
C HIS A 80 -3.38 -7.80 5.36
N MET A 81 -4.36 -7.42 6.20
CA MET A 81 -5.34 -8.41 6.70
C MET A 81 -6.19 -8.98 5.56
N ARG A 82 -6.56 -8.14 4.59
CA ARG A 82 -7.26 -8.59 3.37
C ARG A 82 -6.42 -9.56 2.55
N ALA A 83 -5.13 -9.27 2.37
CA ALA A 83 -4.21 -10.18 1.66
C ALA A 83 -4.09 -11.53 2.35
N MET A 84 -3.97 -11.55 3.68
CA MET A 84 -3.92 -12.80 4.46
C MET A 84 -5.20 -13.60 4.34
N TYR A 85 -6.35 -12.94 4.45
CA TYR A 85 -7.64 -13.61 4.25
C TYR A 85 -7.75 -14.22 2.84
N HIS A 86 -7.23 -13.52 1.83
CA HIS A 86 -7.27 -13.99 0.44
C HIS A 86 -6.52 -15.30 0.22
N MET A 87 -5.49 -15.61 1.00
CA MET A 87 -4.68 -16.83 0.84
C MET A 87 -5.51 -18.12 0.80
N ARG A 88 -6.48 -18.24 1.72
CA ARG A 88 -7.33 -19.44 1.84
C ARG A 88 -8.81 -19.11 2.09
N HIS A 89 -9.18 -17.85 2.04
CA HIS A 89 -10.50 -17.34 2.43
C HIS A 89 -10.92 -17.74 3.86
N GLN A 90 -9.95 -17.76 4.79
CA GLN A 90 -10.17 -18.17 6.17
C GLN A 90 -9.79 -17.04 7.14
N VAL A 91 -10.73 -16.67 7.99
CA VAL A 91 -10.54 -15.66 9.06
C VAL A 91 -9.52 -16.17 10.09
N SER A 92 -9.44 -17.50 10.28
CA SER A 92 -8.49 -18.12 11.19
C SER A 92 -7.03 -17.75 10.89
N ASP A 93 -6.67 -17.53 9.63
CA ASP A 93 -5.30 -17.13 9.25
C ASP A 93 -5.00 -15.71 9.75
N VAL A 94 -5.98 -14.81 9.65
CA VAL A 94 -5.87 -13.44 10.16
C VAL A 94 -5.77 -13.44 11.68
N HIS A 95 -6.63 -14.19 12.37
CA HIS A 95 -6.59 -14.31 13.84
C HIS A 95 -5.27 -14.92 14.32
N GLN A 96 -4.79 -15.98 13.67
CA GLN A 96 -3.50 -16.54 13.99
C GLN A 96 -2.38 -15.53 13.88
N PHE A 97 -2.37 -14.71 12.82
CA PHE A 97 -1.39 -13.65 12.65
C PHE A 97 -1.53 -12.57 13.73
N GLN A 98 -2.74 -12.12 14.06
CA GLN A 98 -2.98 -11.13 15.11
C GLN A 98 -2.48 -11.58 16.48
N HIS A 99 -2.66 -12.87 16.82
CA HIS A 99 -2.12 -13.46 18.05
C HIS A 99 -0.60 -13.65 18.05
N HIS A 100 0.00 -13.69 16.87
CA HIS A 100 1.42 -13.94 16.67
C HIS A 100 2.23 -12.65 16.63
N ALA A 101 1.68 -11.61 16.01
CA ALA A 101 2.34 -10.34 15.72
C ALA A 101 1.95 -9.24 16.72
N VAL A 102 2.76 -8.18 16.78
CA VAL A 102 2.52 -7.01 17.63
C VAL A 102 1.86 -5.90 16.82
N GLN A 103 0.73 -5.40 17.28
CA GLN A 103 0.01 -4.31 16.66
C GLN A 103 0.54 -2.94 17.13
N LEU A 104 0.81 -2.04 16.21
CA LEU A 104 1.18 -0.64 16.44
C LEU A 104 0.06 0.30 15.94
N SER A 105 0.00 1.50 16.50
CA SER A 105 -1.05 2.46 16.16
C SER A 105 -0.90 3.09 14.77
N LYS A 106 0.33 3.21 14.24
CA LYS A 106 0.64 3.91 12.98
C LYS A 106 1.53 3.09 12.05
N SER A 107 1.29 3.17 10.73
CA SER A 107 2.12 2.52 9.71
C SER A 107 3.58 3.01 9.74
N SER A 108 3.80 4.30 9.98
CA SER A 108 5.15 4.87 10.08
C SER A 108 5.98 4.29 11.22
N GLN A 109 5.34 3.84 12.31
CA GLN A 109 6.03 3.18 13.41
C GLN A 109 6.49 1.77 13.04
N VAL A 110 5.74 1.07 12.18
CA VAL A 110 6.10 -0.29 11.75
C VAL A 110 7.45 -0.27 11.04
N ILE A 111 7.55 0.52 9.97
CA ILE A 111 8.79 0.56 9.18
C ILE A 111 9.97 1.10 10.00
N GLU A 112 9.76 2.13 10.82
CA GLU A 112 10.79 2.67 11.69
C GLU A 112 11.38 1.63 12.65
N LYS A 113 10.49 0.89 13.34
CA LYS A 113 10.92 -0.09 14.33
C LYS A 113 11.61 -1.30 13.71
N VAL A 114 11.17 -1.76 12.52
CA VAL A 114 11.88 -2.81 11.78
C VAL A 114 13.24 -2.31 11.29
N ALA A 115 13.30 -1.14 10.68
CA ALA A 115 14.52 -0.58 10.15
C ALA A 115 15.60 -0.36 11.24
N LYS A 116 15.18 0.01 12.45
CA LYS A 116 16.06 0.19 13.61
C LYS A 116 16.35 -1.10 14.40
N GLY A 117 15.91 -2.27 13.92
CA GLY A 117 16.19 -3.57 14.55
C GLY A 117 15.38 -3.87 15.83
N ALA A 118 14.31 -3.11 16.12
CA ALA A 118 13.45 -3.41 17.26
C ALA A 118 12.53 -4.62 17.02
N TYR A 119 12.23 -4.92 15.75
CA TYR A 119 11.46 -6.08 15.31
C TYR A 119 12.14 -6.72 14.11
N TYR A 120 11.91 -8.03 13.96
CA TYR A 120 12.46 -8.83 12.89
C TYR A 120 11.83 -8.50 11.54
N ALA A 121 10.50 -8.43 11.48
CA ALA A 121 9.75 -8.13 10.27
C ALA A 121 8.54 -7.24 10.54
N GLY A 122 8.02 -6.64 9.49
CA GLY A 122 6.83 -5.80 9.57
C GLY A 122 6.08 -5.66 8.26
N LEU A 123 4.83 -5.23 8.34
CA LEU A 123 3.93 -5.05 7.22
C LEU A 123 3.85 -3.57 6.83
N SER A 124 4.24 -3.23 5.61
CA SER A 124 4.38 -1.85 5.15
C SER A 124 3.90 -1.66 3.70
N TYR A 125 3.91 -0.43 3.22
CA TYR A 125 3.93 -0.13 1.79
C TYR A 125 5.35 -0.11 1.24
N GLU A 126 5.48 -0.47 -0.03
CA GLU A 126 6.74 -0.48 -0.76
C GLU A 126 7.47 0.86 -0.70
N GLN A 127 6.78 1.98 -0.95
CA GLN A 127 7.37 3.31 -0.98
C GLN A 127 8.01 3.69 0.36
N ASP A 128 7.33 3.40 1.47
CA ASP A 128 7.87 3.65 2.81
C ASP A 128 9.13 2.81 3.05
N ALA A 129 9.07 1.52 2.69
CA ALA A 129 10.21 0.62 2.83
C ALA A 129 11.42 1.07 2.00
N ARG A 130 11.20 1.54 0.77
CA ARG A 130 12.26 2.09 -0.09
C ARG A 130 12.91 3.32 0.50
N THR A 131 12.09 4.25 1.00
CA THR A 131 12.59 5.47 1.65
C THR A 131 13.58 5.15 2.79
N TRP A 132 13.28 4.12 3.59
CA TRP A 132 14.18 3.69 4.67
C TRP A 132 15.41 2.94 4.15
N LYS A 133 15.25 2.10 3.12
CA LYS A 133 16.37 1.39 2.48
C LYS A 133 17.36 2.36 1.84
N GLN A 134 16.89 3.41 1.16
CA GLN A 134 17.71 4.46 0.58
C GLN A 134 18.51 5.26 1.64
N LYS A 135 17.97 5.40 2.84
CA LYS A 135 18.69 5.99 3.98
C LYS A 135 19.76 5.07 4.56
N GLY A 136 19.99 3.89 3.97
CA GLY A 136 21.03 2.95 4.38
C GLY A 136 20.64 2.01 5.53
N TYR A 137 19.35 1.92 5.88
CA TYR A 137 18.91 0.97 6.90
C TYR A 137 18.94 -0.48 6.37
N PRO A 138 19.31 -1.46 7.22
CA PRO A 138 19.49 -2.86 6.83
C PRO A 138 18.14 -3.56 6.70
N ILE A 139 17.41 -3.29 5.63
CA ILE A 139 16.12 -3.90 5.36
C ILE A 139 16.03 -4.51 3.97
N SER A 140 15.37 -5.64 3.86
CA SER A 140 14.89 -6.23 2.60
C SER A 140 13.39 -6.00 2.43
N ILE A 141 12.96 -5.89 1.15
CA ILE A 141 11.59 -5.68 0.74
C ILE A 141 11.13 -6.94 0.04
N ILE A 142 10.04 -7.55 0.52
CA ILE A 142 9.54 -8.83 0.04
C ILE A 142 8.10 -8.64 -0.42
N TYR A 143 7.83 -8.96 -1.67
CA TYR A 143 6.47 -9.08 -2.20
C TYR A 143 5.98 -10.49 -1.85
N PRO A 144 4.90 -10.62 -1.05
CA PRO A 144 4.42 -11.92 -0.61
C PRO A 144 4.07 -12.83 -1.79
N THR A 145 4.57 -14.06 -1.78
CA THR A 145 4.28 -15.06 -2.82
C THR A 145 2.80 -15.41 -2.91
N GLU A 146 2.05 -15.24 -1.83
CA GLU A 146 0.61 -15.47 -1.77
C GLU A 146 -0.18 -14.35 -2.45
N GLY A 147 0.44 -13.20 -2.65
CA GLY A 147 -0.11 -12.06 -3.36
C GLY A 147 0.06 -10.73 -2.63
N THR A 148 0.23 -9.70 -3.43
CA THR A 148 0.39 -8.31 -3.00
C THR A 148 -0.89 -7.52 -3.26
N MET A 149 -1.39 -6.83 -2.26
CA MET A 149 -2.47 -5.86 -2.45
C MET A 149 -1.91 -4.58 -3.08
N LEU A 150 -2.58 -4.10 -4.13
CA LEU A 150 -2.27 -2.82 -4.74
C LEU A 150 -3.30 -1.78 -4.29
N ASN A 151 -2.90 -0.89 -3.39
CA ASN A 151 -3.70 0.28 -3.07
C ASN A 151 -3.46 1.37 -4.12
N VAL A 152 -4.52 2.04 -4.55
CA VAL A 152 -4.45 3.19 -5.46
C VAL A 152 -4.81 4.43 -4.66
N ASP A 153 -3.85 5.27 -4.37
CA ASP A 153 -4.09 6.54 -3.70
C ASP A 153 -4.86 7.49 -4.60
N GLY A 154 -5.71 8.31 -3.99
CA GLY A 154 -6.59 9.20 -4.71
C GLY A 154 -6.59 10.64 -4.20
N ILE A 155 -6.92 11.55 -5.11
CA ILE A 155 -7.15 12.96 -4.82
C ILE A 155 -8.63 13.24 -5.05
N ALA A 156 -9.28 13.91 -4.09
CA ALA A 156 -10.65 14.38 -4.23
C ALA A 156 -10.73 15.90 -4.02
N LEU A 157 -11.68 16.53 -4.69
CA LEU A 157 -11.95 17.97 -4.57
C LEU A 157 -13.09 18.18 -3.59
N VAL A 158 -12.80 18.80 -2.45
CA VAL A 158 -13.81 19.16 -1.47
C VAL A 158 -14.77 20.19 -2.04
N ASN A 159 -16.07 19.94 -1.93
CA ASN A 159 -17.14 20.89 -2.29
C ASN A 159 -17.32 21.88 -1.13
N ASN A 160 -16.95 23.12 -1.34
CA ASN A 160 -17.24 24.17 -0.37
C ASN A 160 -17.94 25.36 -1.04
N ALA A 161 -18.55 26.21 -0.24
CA ALA A 161 -19.40 27.33 -0.69
C ALA A 161 -18.71 28.32 -1.64
N GLN A 162 -17.37 28.35 -1.70
CA GLN A 162 -16.62 29.21 -2.61
C GLN A 162 -15.70 28.37 -3.52
N PRO A 163 -16.19 27.95 -4.70
CA PRO A 163 -15.39 27.19 -5.66
C PRO A 163 -14.22 28.04 -6.16
N HIS A 164 -12.99 27.53 -5.96
CA HIS A 164 -11.80 28.22 -6.44
C HIS A 164 -11.30 27.59 -7.74
N PRO A 165 -11.19 28.34 -8.85
CA PRO A 165 -10.86 27.77 -10.18
C PRO A 165 -9.48 27.09 -10.21
N LYS A 166 -8.56 27.44 -9.31
CA LYS A 166 -7.23 26.84 -9.21
C LYS A 166 -7.23 25.39 -8.68
N ARG A 167 -8.30 24.91 -8.02
CA ARG A 167 -8.33 23.54 -7.46
C ARG A 167 -8.21 22.47 -8.55
N LYS A 168 -9.00 22.60 -9.62
CA LYS A 168 -8.92 21.68 -10.76
C LYS A 168 -7.52 21.73 -11.41
N LYS A 169 -6.93 22.94 -11.53
CA LYS A 169 -5.56 23.08 -12.05
C LYS A 169 -4.53 22.43 -11.15
N LEU A 170 -4.71 22.45 -9.82
CA LEU A 170 -3.82 21.74 -8.89
C LEU A 170 -3.87 20.22 -9.10
N VAL A 171 -5.06 19.61 -9.23
CA VAL A 171 -5.18 18.19 -9.51
C VAL A 171 -4.55 17.85 -10.86
N GLN A 172 -4.78 18.65 -11.90
CA GLN A 172 -4.15 18.48 -13.20
C GLN A 172 -2.62 18.56 -13.13
N TYR A 173 -2.09 19.48 -12.33
CA TYR A 173 -0.66 19.60 -12.09
C TYR A 173 -0.08 18.39 -11.37
N LEU A 174 -0.69 17.96 -10.27
CA LEU A 174 -0.25 16.80 -9.49
C LEU A 174 -0.30 15.49 -10.29
N THR A 175 -1.24 15.36 -11.21
CA THR A 175 -1.38 14.18 -12.09
C THR A 175 -0.72 14.38 -13.46
N SER A 176 0.01 15.49 -13.68
CA SER A 176 0.75 15.72 -14.92
C SER A 176 1.95 14.78 -15.05
N ARG A 177 2.37 14.53 -16.30
CA ARG A 177 3.54 13.68 -16.57
C ARG A 177 4.78 14.18 -15.85
N SER A 178 5.04 15.50 -15.87
CA SER A 178 6.23 16.09 -15.25
C SER A 178 6.30 15.87 -13.74
N VAL A 179 5.18 16.02 -13.03
CA VAL A 179 5.14 15.79 -11.58
C VAL A 179 5.23 14.30 -11.26
N GLN A 180 4.48 13.46 -11.98
CA GLN A 180 4.52 12.02 -11.79
C GLN A 180 5.92 11.43 -12.09
N GLN A 181 6.61 11.94 -13.12
CA GLN A 181 7.98 11.55 -13.42
C GLN A 181 8.94 11.93 -12.29
N ARG A 182 8.83 13.15 -11.74
CA ARG A 182 9.64 13.57 -10.59
C ARG A 182 9.36 12.75 -9.34
N LEU A 183 8.11 12.40 -9.08
CA LEU A 183 7.76 11.53 -7.95
C LEU A 183 8.38 10.13 -8.11
N ALA A 184 8.41 9.61 -9.32
CA ALA A 184 9.10 8.34 -9.60
C ALA A 184 10.62 8.45 -9.43
N GLU A 185 11.24 9.53 -9.90
CA GLU A 185 12.70 9.74 -9.86
C GLU A 185 13.23 10.10 -8.47
N GLU A 186 12.54 10.98 -7.74
CA GLU A 186 13.01 11.53 -6.47
C GLU A 186 12.55 10.71 -5.26
N PHE A 187 11.43 9.99 -5.37
CA PHE A 187 10.79 9.29 -4.24
C PHE A 187 10.48 7.81 -4.53
N ASP A 188 10.94 7.26 -5.66
CA ASP A 188 10.62 5.90 -6.12
C ASP A 188 9.10 5.58 -6.09
N ALA A 189 8.28 6.60 -6.29
CA ALA A 189 6.84 6.43 -6.29
C ALA A 189 6.39 5.73 -7.57
N LYS A 190 5.51 4.73 -7.45
CA LYS A 190 4.90 4.09 -8.61
C LYS A 190 3.80 4.98 -9.17
N SER A 191 4.00 5.42 -10.41
CA SER A 191 3.05 6.30 -11.10
C SER A 191 1.80 5.53 -11.56
N ILE A 192 0.66 6.23 -11.52
CA ILE A 192 -0.56 5.77 -12.20
C ILE A 192 -0.51 5.91 -13.73
N ARG A 193 0.46 6.66 -14.27
CA ARG A 193 0.50 7.04 -15.69
C ARG A 193 1.29 6.04 -16.52
N LYS A 194 0.76 5.66 -17.67
CA LYS A 194 1.40 4.77 -18.66
C LYS A 194 2.60 5.41 -19.39
N ASP A 195 2.69 6.75 -19.38
CA ASP A 195 3.73 7.51 -20.07
C ASP A 195 4.83 8.04 -19.15
N VAL A 196 4.91 7.52 -17.92
CA VAL A 196 5.99 7.76 -16.96
C VAL A 196 6.91 6.55 -16.95
N THR A 197 8.20 6.79 -17.08
CA THR A 197 9.21 5.75 -17.01
C THR A 197 9.60 5.54 -15.55
N GLU A 198 9.42 4.34 -15.04
CA GLU A 198 9.94 3.96 -13.73
C GLU A 198 11.48 3.99 -13.78
N THR A 199 12.09 4.61 -12.80
CA THR A 199 13.56 4.66 -12.72
C THR A 199 14.08 3.29 -12.32
N ASN A 200 15.05 2.78 -13.10
CA ASN A 200 15.76 1.52 -12.83
C ASN A 200 16.71 1.65 -11.62
N HIS A 201 16.21 2.08 -10.46
CA HIS A 201 16.94 1.83 -9.24
C HIS A 201 16.84 0.33 -8.93
N SER A 202 17.93 -0.34 -8.88
CA SER A 202 18.23 -1.78 -8.98
C SER A 202 17.49 -2.74 -8.02
N SER A 203 16.34 -2.38 -7.50
CA SER A 203 15.51 -3.19 -6.62
C SER A 203 14.00 -2.98 -6.82
N ILE A 204 13.57 -2.33 -7.92
CA ILE A 204 12.15 -2.12 -8.22
C ILE A 204 11.69 -3.28 -9.09
N GLU A 205 10.90 -4.20 -8.53
CA GLU A 205 10.15 -5.09 -9.39
C GLU A 205 9.08 -4.29 -10.12
N ASN A 206 9.05 -4.41 -11.45
CA ASN A 206 7.96 -3.90 -12.25
C ASN A 206 6.65 -4.55 -11.75
N LEU A 207 5.54 -3.80 -11.72
CA LEU A 207 4.23 -4.33 -11.34
C LEU A 207 3.85 -5.61 -12.08
N ASP A 208 4.32 -5.78 -13.32
CA ASP A 208 4.10 -6.98 -14.12
C ASP A 208 4.74 -8.25 -13.53
N HIS A 209 5.74 -8.11 -12.66
CA HIS A 209 6.42 -9.22 -12.00
C HIS A 209 5.97 -9.44 -10.55
N ILE A 210 5.13 -8.55 -10.02
CA ILE A 210 4.60 -8.66 -8.65
C ILE A 210 3.32 -9.52 -8.70
N PRO A 211 3.17 -10.54 -7.83
CA PRO A 211 1.94 -11.33 -7.75
C PRO A 211 0.81 -10.47 -7.15
N LEU A 212 0.12 -9.70 -7.99
CA LEU A 212 -0.97 -8.84 -7.53
C LEU A 212 -2.24 -9.63 -7.25
N ILE A 213 -2.90 -9.31 -6.14
CA ILE A 213 -4.25 -9.81 -5.83
C ILE A 213 -5.25 -8.98 -6.62
N PRO A 214 -6.06 -9.59 -7.52
CA PRO A 214 -7.05 -8.85 -8.30
C PRO A 214 -8.07 -8.16 -7.40
N GLN A 215 -8.39 -6.90 -7.68
CA GLN A 215 -9.37 -6.11 -6.91
C GLN A 215 -10.75 -6.78 -6.88
N SER A 216 -11.15 -7.48 -7.96
CA SER A 216 -12.41 -8.24 -8.02
C SER A 216 -12.51 -9.33 -6.97
N HIS A 217 -11.39 -9.91 -6.54
CA HIS A 217 -11.37 -10.95 -5.50
C HIS A 217 -11.51 -10.36 -4.09
N VAL A 218 -11.22 -9.08 -3.92
CA VAL A 218 -11.21 -8.40 -2.63
C VAL A 218 -12.52 -7.63 -2.38
N SER A 219 -13.19 -7.17 -3.44
CA SER A 219 -14.37 -6.32 -3.36
C SER A 219 -15.66 -7.03 -2.89
N ASN A 220 -15.67 -8.37 -2.85
CA ASN A 220 -16.86 -9.15 -2.53
C ASN A 220 -17.34 -9.04 -1.06
N ILE A 221 -16.48 -8.58 -0.16
CA ILE A 221 -16.85 -8.36 1.25
C ILE A 221 -16.69 -6.86 1.54
N PRO A 222 -17.78 -6.16 1.94
CA PRO A 222 -17.72 -4.75 2.32
C PRO A 222 -16.71 -4.49 3.44
N HIS A 223 -16.13 -3.28 3.46
CA HIS A 223 -15.09 -2.90 4.42
C HIS A 223 -15.49 -3.14 5.88
N HIS A 224 -16.66 -2.65 6.29
CA HIS A 224 -17.17 -2.82 7.67
C HIS A 224 -17.38 -4.30 8.02
N GLN A 225 -17.99 -5.07 7.12
CA GLN A 225 -18.24 -6.49 7.34
C GLN A 225 -16.93 -7.28 7.50
N PHE A 226 -15.90 -6.97 6.70
CA PHE A 226 -14.61 -7.63 6.86
C PHE A 226 -13.96 -7.31 8.22
N LEU A 227 -14.02 -6.06 8.68
CA LEU A 227 -13.51 -5.69 10.00
C LEU A 227 -14.24 -6.40 11.15
N GLU A 228 -15.54 -6.60 11.03
CA GLU A 228 -16.32 -7.38 12.00
C GLU A 228 -15.90 -8.86 12.03
N MET A 229 -15.58 -9.43 10.87
CA MET A 229 -15.14 -10.83 10.75
C MET A 229 -13.79 -11.12 11.40
N ILE A 230 -12.90 -10.12 11.48
CA ILE A 230 -11.52 -10.26 11.98
C ILE A 230 -11.29 -9.62 13.37
N GLN A 231 -12.37 -9.29 14.08
CA GLN A 231 -12.31 -8.79 15.47
C GLN A 231 -11.82 -9.85 16.47
#